data_104522f3e41dee177f1ef8cd7d5517cf
#
_entry.id   104522f3e41dee177f1ef8cd7d5517cf
#
_cell.length_a   1.000
_cell.length_b   1.000
_cell.length_c   1.000
_cell.angle_alpha   90.00
_cell.angle_beta   90.00
_cell.angle_gamma   90.00
#
_symmetry.space_group_name_H-M   'P 1'
#
loop_
_entity.id
_entity.type
_entity.pdbx_description
1 polymer ?
#
loop_
_entity_poly.entity_id
_entity_poly.type
_entity_poly.pdbx_seq_one_letter_code
_entity_poly.pdbx_strand_id
1 'polypeptide(L)'
;MAAFPPPHRILFEPLNDRSSHVEWTMYVAANKHRCDFEEIDAAAMNSIDDFAPWVTQWMSFVPSQAHIRIRVLMVWHAHFLTAACQQMLRRSLEQRSFRCRLWFHIEEPTLQPAIVSRCIATRMPDYRNVPDVRGELNTLLWTDPHACEKGMANSEHV
;
A
#
# COMPACT_ATOMS: atom_id res chain seq x y z
N MET A 1 0.01 -14.58 5.29
CA MET A 1 0.52 -13.66 6.32
C MET A 1 1.73 -12.92 5.81
N ALA A 2 1.74 -11.62 5.99
CA ALA A 2 2.85 -10.83 5.51
C ALA A 2 4.09 -11.05 6.37
N ALA A 3 5.26 -11.05 5.74
CA ALA A 3 6.52 -11.21 6.44
C ALA A 3 6.80 -10.01 7.34
N PHE A 4 7.62 -10.23 8.36
CA PHE A 4 8.08 -9.16 9.22
C PHE A 4 9.61 -9.15 9.25
N PRO A 5 10.29 -7.98 9.09
CA PRO A 5 9.66 -6.67 8.90
C PRO A 5 8.97 -6.58 7.55
N PRO A 6 7.92 -5.75 7.45
CA PRO A 6 7.18 -5.67 6.20
C PRO A 6 8.04 -5.06 5.09
N PRO A 7 7.84 -5.47 3.86
CA PRO A 7 8.45 -4.77 2.74
C PRO A 7 7.71 -3.48 2.45
N HIS A 8 8.27 -2.64 1.57
CA HIS A 8 7.48 -1.59 0.95
C HIS A 8 6.46 -2.27 0.04
N ARG A 9 5.23 -1.80 0.04
CA ARG A 9 4.16 -2.47 -0.68
C ARG A 9 3.35 -1.50 -1.54
N ILE A 10 2.85 -2.01 -2.65
CA ILE A 10 1.84 -1.32 -3.46
C ILE A 10 0.60 -2.21 -3.47
N LEU A 11 -0.51 -1.64 -3.04
CA LEU A 11 -1.82 -2.30 -3.12
C LEU A 11 -2.56 -1.69 -4.30
N PHE A 12 -2.60 -2.40 -5.41
CA PHE A 12 -3.28 -1.95 -6.61
C PHE A 12 -4.72 -2.44 -6.58
N GLU A 13 -5.64 -1.51 -6.43
CA GLU A 13 -7.07 -1.82 -6.24
C GLU A 13 -7.88 -1.19 -7.37
N PRO A 14 -7.85 -1.81 -8.57
CA PRO A 14 -8.55 -1.22 -9.72
C PRO A 14 -10.07 -1.24 -9.60
N LEU A 15 -10.62 -2.12 -8.77
CA LEU A 15 -12.07 -2.23 -8.61
C LEU A 15 -12.63 -1.32 -7.53
N ASN A 16 -11.76 -0.67 -6.77
CA ASN A 16 -12.16 0.25 -5.69
C ASN A 16 -13.19 -0.41 -4.77
N ASP A 17 -12.91 -1.63 -4.33
CA ASP A 17 -13.83 -2.47 -3.56
C ASP A 17 -13.48 -2.51 -2.07
N ARG A 18 -12.63 -1.61 -1.62
CA ARG A 18 -12.18 -1.46 -0.24
C ARG A 18 -11.35 -2.63 0.28
N SER A 19 -10.89 -3.50 -0.61
CA SER A 19 -10.05 -4.63 -0.21
C SER A 19 -8.73 -4.17 0.39
N SER A 20 -8.19 -3.04 -0.07
CA SER A 20 -6.96 -2.48 0.50
C SER A 20 -7.17 -2.01 1.93
N HIS A 21 -8.35 -1.49 2.25
CA HIS A 21 -8.67 -1.08 3.62
C HIS A 21 -8.72 -2.29 4.55
N VAL A 22 -9.28 -3.38 4.06
CA VAL A 22 -9.33 -4.62 4.84
C VAL A 22 -7.91 -5.13 5.09
N GLU A 23 -7.09 -5.17 4.04
CA GLU A 23 -5.70 -5.63 4.17
C GLU A 23 -4.93 -4.78 5.17
N TRP A 24 -5.04 -3.46 5.06
CA TRP A 24 -4.36 -2.53 5.95
C TRP A 24 -4.82 -2.70 7.39
N THR A 25 -6.13 -2.75 7.59
CA THR A 25 -6.71 -2.88 8.93
C THR A 25 -6.23 -4.17 9.60
N MET A 26 -6.22 -5.27 8.86
CA MET A 26 -5.75 -6.55 9.40
C MET A 26 -4.27 -6.52 9.74
N TYR A 27 -3.46 -5.89 8.89
CA TYR A 27 -2.03 -5.79 9.17
C TYR A 27 -1.76 -4.93 10.40
N VAL A 28 -2.45 -3.81 10.53
CA VAL A 28 -2.32 -2.93 11.69
C VAL A 28 -2.70 -3.68 12.97
N ALA A 29 -3.84 -4.37 12.95
CA ALA A 29 -4.30 -5.10 14.12
C ALA A 29 -3.31 -6.18 14.55
N ALA A 30 -2.70 -6.85 13.58
CA ALA A 30 -1.77 -7.94 13.86
C ALA A 30 -0.41 -7.46 14.36
N ASN A 31 -0.02 -6.22 14.03
CA ASN A 31 1.35 -5.76 14.27
C ASN A 31 1.46 -4.48 15.09
N LYS A 32 0.36 -4.02 15.71
CA LYS A 32 0.39 -2.76 16.45
C LYS A 32 1.31 -2.81 17.68
N HIS A 33 1.65 -3.98 18.14
CA HIS A 33 2.55 -4.14 19.28
C HIS A 33 4.02 -3.98 18.91
N ARG A 34 4.36 -3.97 17.62
CA ARG A 34 5.75 -3.89 17.19
C ARG A 34 6.00 -2.91 16.05
N CYS A 35 4.95 -2.24 15.56
CA CYS A 35 5.07 -1.22 14.53
C CYS A 35 4.30 0.02 14.95
N ASP A 36 4.77 1.16 14.44
CA ASP A 36 4.01 2.41 14.52
C ASP A 36 3.39 2.66 13.16
N PHE A 37 2.11 2.96 13.12
CA PHE A 37 1.36 3.12 11.89
C PHE A 37 0.86 4.54 11.72
N GLU A 38 0.90 5.03 10.50
CA GLU A 38 0.37 6.34 10.16
C GLU A 38 -0.24 6.26 8.76
N GLU A 39 -1.14 7.18 8.46
CA GLU A 39 -1.84 7.21 7.18
C GLU A 39 -1.91 8.65 6.68
N ILE A 40 -1.74 8.82 5.39
CA ILE A 40 -2.03 10.09 4.73
C ILE A 40 -2.83 9.80 3.46
N ASP A 41 -3.54 10.81 2.99
CA ASP A 41 -4.35 10.70 1.79
C ASP A 41 -3.78 11.64 0.74
N ALA A 42 -3.21 11.08 -0.32
CA ALA A 42 -2.63 11.88 -1.39
C ALA A 42 -3.69 12.62 -2.20
N ALA A 43 -4.95 12.26 -2.09
CA ALA A 43 -6.00 13.05 -2.71
C ALA A 43 -6.13 14.42 -2.03
N ALA A 44 -5.79 14.51 -0.75
CA ALA A 44 -5.87 15.75 0.01
C ALA A 44 -4.50 16.42 0.17
N MET A 45 -3.41 15.66 0.07
CA MET A 45 -2.06 16.19 0.29
C MET A 45 -1.15 15.69 -0.84
N ASN A 46 -1.20 16.33 -1.99
CA ASN A 46 -0.43 15.90 -3.16
C ASN A 46 0.53 16.96 -3.69
N SER A 47 0.57 18.13 -3.12
CA SER A 47 1.50 19.18 -3.48
C SER A 47 2.85 18.92 -2.81
N ILE A 48 3.94 19.17 -3.53
CA ILE A 48 5.28 18.98 -2.97
C ILE A 48 5.51 19.87 -1.75
N ASP A 49 4.89 21.04 -1.72
CA ASP A 49 5.07 21.99 -0.62
C ASP A 49 4.42 21.51 0.68
N ASP A 50 3.38 20.69 0.59
CA ASP A 50 2.71 20.13 1.75
C ASP A 50 3.20 18.72 2.06
N PHE A 51 3.36 17.92 1.03
CA PHE A 51 3.69 16.51 1.16
C PHE A 51 5.12 16.27 1.65
N ALA A 52 6.08 16.98 1.06
CA ALA A 52 7.49 16.74 1.37
C ALA A 52 7.84 17.07 2.82
N PRO A 53 7.42 18.22 3.39
CA PRO A 53 7.73 18.49 4.78
C PRO A 53 7.10 17.48 5.73
N TRP A 54 5.86 17.08 5.45
CA TRP A 54 5.17 16.13 6.31
C TRP A 54 5.87 14.77 6.32
N VAL A 55 6.19 14.24 5.15
CA VAL A 55 6.84 12.93 5.04
C VAL A 55 8.26 12.97 5.61
N THR A 56 8.99 14.04 5.31
CA THR A 56 10.36 14.19 5.81
C THR A 56 10.38 14.23 7.33
N GLN A 57 9.46 14.97 7.93
CA GLN A 57 9.35 15.05 9.37
C GLN A 57 8.99 13.68 9.97
N TRP A 58 8.03 13.00 9.35
CA TRP A 58 7.61 11.69 9.80
C TRP A 58 8.77 10.69 9.77
N MET A 59 9.55 10.69 8.68
CA MET A 59 10.68 9.76 8.55
C MET A 59 11.83 10.09 9.47
N SER A 60 11.97 11.35 9.84
CA SER A 60 13.08 11.82 10.69
C SER A 60 12.82 11.60 12.17
N PHE A 61 11.57 11.35 12.54
CA PHE A 61 11.24 11.18 13.96
C PHE A 61 11.90 9.92 14.50
N VAL A 62 12.65 10.08 15.58
CA VAL A 62 13.32 8.98 16.27
C VAL A 62 12.77 8.92 17.69
N PRO A 63 12.03 7.85 18.04
CA PRO A 63 11.55 7.71 19.42
C PRO A 63 12.71 7.68 20.41
N SER A 64 12.52 8.30 21.56
CA SER A 64 13.54 8.33 22.60
C SER A 64 13.70 7.01 23.33
N GLN A 65 12.84 6.04 23.07
CA GLN A 65 12.89 4.77 23.74
C GLN A 65 13.91 3.83 23.10
N ALA A 66 14.40 2.90 23.92
CA ALA A 66 15.43 1.97 23.49
C ALA A 66 14.98 1.02 22.40
N HIS A 67 13.66 0.81 22.25
CA HIS A 67 13.14 -0.12 21.27
C HIS A 67 13.04 0.53 19.90
N ILE A 68 13.66 -0.10 18.93
CA ILE A 68 13.53 0.35 17.54
C ILE A 68 12.27 -0.28 16.99
N ARG A 69 11.30 0.55 16.65
CA ARG A 69 10.07 0.08 16.04
C ARG A 69 10.10 0.41 14.56
N ILE A 70 9.54 -0.49 13.78
CA ILE A 70 9.34 -0.21 12.35
C ILE A 70 8.15 0.75 12.25
N ARG A 71 8.31 1.77 11.44
CA ARG A 71 7.25 2.75 11.18
C ARG A 71 6.71 2.49 9.78
N VAL A 72 5.40 2.38 9.67
CA VAL A 72 4.74 2.07 8.40
C VAL A 72 3.78 3.20 8.07
N LEU A 73 3.94 3.76 6.90
CA LEU A 73 3.05 4.83 6.42
C LEU A 73 2.24 4.30 5.25
N MET A 74 0.91 4.39 5.35
CA MET A 74 0.04 4.13 4.22
C MET A 74 -0.25 5.44 3.50
N VAL A 75 0.06 5.48 2.22
CA VAL A 75 -0.27 6.60 1.36
C VAL A 75 -1.48 6.19 0.54
N TRP A 76 -2.66 6.65 0.99
CA TRP A 76 -3.91 6.37 0.28
C TRP A 76 -3.98 7.22 -0.99
N HIS A 77 -4.56 6.65 -2.04
CA HIS A 77 -4.78 7.32 -3.32
C HIS A 77 -3.48 7.88 -3.89
N ALA A 78 -2.42 7.08 -3.84
CA ALA A 78 -1.09 7.51 -4.25
C ALA A 78 -1.00 7.82 -5.75
N HIS A 79 -1.99 7.39 -6.53
CA HIS A 79 -2.05 7.75 -7.95
C HIS A 79 -2.27 9.25 -8.17
N PHE A 80 -2.64 9.99 -7.12
CA PHE A 80 -2.74 11.45 -7.20
C PHE A 80 -1.41 12.17 -6.92
N LEU A 81 -0.37 11.45 -6.52
CA LEU A 81 0.91 12.09 -6.21
C LEU A 81 1.52 12.70 -7.46
N THR A 82 2.01 13.93 -7.34
CA THR A 82 2.71 14.60 -8.43
C THR A 82 4.06 13.93 -8.70
N ALA A 83 4.63 14.21 -9.86
CA ALA A 83 5.96 13.71 -10.19
C ALA A 83 7.01 14.16 -9.17
N ALA A 84 6.90 15.39 -8.67
CA ALA A 84 7.84 15.91 -7.68
C ALA A 84 7.74 15.13 -6.37
N CYS A 85 6.51 14.83 -5.92
CA CYS A 85 6.32 14.02 -4.71
C CYS A 85 6.89 12.62 -4.88
N GLN A 86 6.66 12.01 -6.03
CA GLN A 86 7.19 10.68 -6.30
C GLN A 86 8.72 10.67 -6.35
N GLN A 87 9.32 11.71 -6.90
CA GLN A 87 10.78 11.84 -6.95
C GLN A 87 11.36 11.94 -5.54
N MET A 88 10.71 12.70 -4.68
CA MET A 88 11.14 12.82 -3.29
C MET A 88 11.02 11.47 -2.57
N LEU A 89 9.93 10.75 -2.79
CA LEU A 89 9.74 9.44 -2.18
C LEU A 89 10.77 8.43 -2.66
N ARG A 90 11.14 8.50 -3.94
CA ARG A 90 12.18 7.62 -4.46
C ARG A 90 13.48 7.76 -3.68
N ARG A 91 13.89 9.01 -3.42
CA ARG A 91 15.09 9.25 -2.62
C ARG A 91 14.93 8.75 -1.20
N SER A 92 13.77 8.97 -0.63
CA SER A 92 13.49 8.51 0.74
C SER A 92 13.55 7.00 0.85
N LEU A 93 13.01 6.28 -0.14
CA LEU A 93 13.06 4.83 -0.16
C LEU A 93 14.51 4.32 -0.23
N GLU A 94 15.38 5.05 -0.93
CA GLU A 94 16.78 4.65 -1.03
C GLU A 94 17.57 4.95 0.21
N GLN A 95 17.27 6.04 0.91
CA GLN A 95 18.14 6.56 1.97
C GLN A 95 17.60 6.32 3.36
N ARG A 96 16.30 6.18 3.54
CA ARG A 96 15.68 6.18 4.86
C ARG A 96 14.80 4.98 5.13
N SER A 97 14.96 3.91 4.35
CA SER A 97 14.09 2.74 4.49
C SER A 97 14.43 1.84 5.67
N PHE A 98 15.49 2.14 6.42
CA PHE A 98 15.91 1.26 7.51
C PHE A 98 14.82 1.02 8.54
N ARG A 99 14.14 2.08 8.98
CA ARG A 99 13.08 1.98 9.98
C ARG A 99 11.71 2.30 9.43
N CYS A 100 11.62 2.77 8.19
CA CYS A 100 10.37 3.24 7.63
C CYS A 100 9.99 2.37 6.45
N ARG A 101 8.71 2.02 6.39
CA ARG A 101 8.16 1.28 5.27
C ARG A 101 7.00 2.07 4.70
N LEU A 102 6.91 2.09 3.39
CA LEU A 102 5.84 2.81 2.71
C LEU A 102 4.93 1.81 2.02
N TRP A 103 3.64 1.95 2.27
CA TRP A 103 2.60 1.23 1.57
C TRP A 103 1.87 2.24 0.71
N PHE A 104 1.60 1.89 -0.53
CA PHE A 104 0.92 2.77 -1.48
C PHE A 104 -0.36 2.10 -1.92
N HIS A 105 -1.48 2.81 -1.78
CA HIS A 105 -2.74 2.38 -2.37
C HIS A 105 -2.92 3.14 -3.67
N ILE A 106 -3.14 2.42 -4.78
CA ILE A 106 -3.39 3.04 -6.08
C ILE A 106 -4.57 2.35 -6.75
N GLU A 107 -5.32 3.10 -7.52
CA GLU A 107 -6.40 2.56 -8.35
C GLU A 107 -6.00 2.55 -9.82
N GLU A 108 -4.92 3.22 -10.17
CA GLU A 108 -4.37 3.29 -11.52
C GLU A 108 -2.87 3.07 -11.45
N PRO A 109 -2.26 2.41 -12.45
CA PRO A 109 -0.83 2.08 -12.40
C PRO A 109 0.03 3.28 -12.81
N THR A 110 -0.01 4.36 -12.03
CA THR A 110 0.65 5.62 -12.38
C THR A 110 1.91 5.92 -11.58
N LEU A 111 2.34 5.01 -10.70
CA LEU A 111 3.57 5.24 -9.95
C LEU A 111 4.79 5.06 -10.83
N GLN A 112 5.82 5.86 -10.55
CA GLN A 112 7.06 5.83 -11.32
C GLN A 112 7.75 4.46 -11.17
N PRO A 113 8.40 3.97 -12.24
CA PRO A 113 9.05 2.65 -12.19
C PRO A 113 10.08 2.51 -11.06
N ALA A 114 10.77 3.58 -10.71
CA ALA A 114 11.75 3.54 -9.64
C ALA A 114 11.11 3.24 -8.27
N ILE A 115 9.87 3.68 -8.07
CA ILE A 115 9.13 3.34 -6.85
C ILE A 115 8.64 1.91 -6.93
N VAL A 116 8.05 1.54 -8.07
CA VAL A 116 7.49 0.20 -8.25
C VAL A 116 8.56 -0.88 -8.05
N SER A 117 9.76 -0.64 -8.54
CA SER A 117 10.85 -1.64 -8.44
C SER A 117 11.31 -1.87 -7.00
N ARG A 118 11.00 -0.97 -6.08
CA ARG A 118 11.40 -1.09 -4.68
C ARG A 118 10.30 -1.62 -3.80
N CYS A 119 9.16 -1.97 -4.36
CA CYS A 119 7.99 -2.40 -3.61
C CYS A 119 7.53 -3.77 -4.07
N ILE A 120 6.83 -4.46 -3.20
CA ILE A 120 6.09 -5.66 -3.59
C ILE A 120 4.68 -5.21 -3.95
N ALA A 121 4.31 -5.40 -5.21
CA ALA A 121 3.01 -4.99 -5.70
C ALA A 121 2.03 -6.16 -5.61
N THR A 122 0.86 -5.90 -5.07
CA THR A 122 -0.20 -6.88 -4.95
C THR A 122 -1.46 -6.30 -5.58
N ARG A 123 -2.06 -7.07 -6.50
CA ARG A 123 -3.37 -6.68 -7.03
C ARG A 123 -4.44 -7.05 -6.03
N MET A 124 -5.26 -6.08 -5.67
CA MET A 124 -6.33 -6.29 -4.72
C MET A 124 -7.66 -6.50 -5.45
N PRO A 125 -8.53 -7.33 -4.97
CA PRO A 125 -8.37 -8.11 -3.73
C PRO A 125 -7.39 -9.26 -3.91
N ASP A 126 -6.70 -9.60 -2.81
CA ASP A 126 -5.72 -10.69 -2.80
C ASP A 126 -6.35 -11.91 -2.17
N TYR A 127 -6.74 -12.87 -2.99
CA TYR A 127 -7.44 -14.06 -2.52
C TYR A 127 -6.52 -15.12 -1.93
N ARG A 128 -5.21 -14.92 -1.99
CA ARG A 128 -4.27 -15.91 -1.46
C ARG A 128 -4.40 -16.11 0.03
N ASN A 129 -4.95 -15.11 0.74
CA ASN A 129 -5.07 -15.13 2.19
C ASN A 129 -6.49 -15.45 2.66
N VAL A 130 -7.34 -15.98 1.79
CA VAL A 130 -8.71 -16.37 2.13
C VAL A 130 -8.77 -17.90 2.11
N PRO A 131 -8.47 -18.57 3.26
CA PRO A 131 -8.24 -20.01 3.23
C PRO A 131 -9.48 -20.85 2.91
N ASP A 132 -10.63 -20.47 3.45
CA ASP A 132 -11.80 -21.33 3.40
C ASP A 132 -12.56 -21.29 2.07
N VAL A 133 -12.50 -20.17 1.39
CA VAL A 133 -13.28 -19.97 0.17
C VAL A 133 -12.40 -19.69 -1.05
N ARG A 134 -11.09 -19.78 -0.85
CA ARG A 134 -10.17 -19.43 -1.93
C ARG A 134 -10.39 -20.27 -3.18
N GLY A 135 -10.54 -21.58 -3.01
CA GLY A 135 -10.75 -22.46 -4.14
C GLY A 135 -12.00 -22.12 -4.92
N GLU A 136 -13.09 -21.92 -4.18
CA GLU A 136 -14.36 -21.57 -4.81
C GLU A 136 -14.30 -20.21 -5.50
N LEU A 137 -13.71 -19.21 -4.84
CA LEU A 137 -13.57 -17.89 -5.43
C LEU A 137 -12.69 -17.93 -6.67
N ASN A 138 -11.60 -18.66 -6.62
CA ASN A 138 -10.74 -18.80 -7.79
C ASN A 138 -11.46 -19.47 -8.95
N THR A 139 -12.25 -20.50 -8.65
CA THR A 139 -13.03 -21.18 -9.67
C THR A 139 -14.00 -20.21 -10.34
N LEU A 140 -14.72 -19.43 -9.53
CA LEU A 140 -15.68 -18.47 -10.06
C LEU A 140 -15.02 -17.37 -10.88
N LEU A 141 -13.87 -16.89 -10.42
CA LEU A 141 -13.21 -15.76 -11.08
C LEU A 141 -12.42 -16.17 -12.31
N TRP A 142 -11.83 -17.36 -12.30
CA TRP A 142 -10.90 -17.76 -13.36
C TRP A 142 -11.48 -18.68 -14.42
N THR A 143 -12.66 -19.25 -14.20
CA THR A 143 -13.36 -19.95 -15.28
C THR A 143 -13.90 -18.97 -16.30
N ASP A 144 -14.17 -17.74 -15.88
CA ASP A 144 -14.55 -16.67 -16.81
C ASP A 144 -13.57 -15.52 -16.60
N PRO A 145 -12.48 -15.47 -17.37
CA PRO A 145 -11.48 -14.41 -17.21
C PRO A 145 -12.05 -13.01 -17.36
N HIS A 146 -13.11 -12.85 -18.12
CA HIS A 146 -13.69 -11.53 -18.33
C HIS A 146 -14.47 -11.04 -17.13
N ALA A 147 -14.97 -11.94 -16.29
CA ALA A 147 -15.67 -11.54 -15.08
C ALA A 147 -14.76 -10.77 -14.14
N CYS A 148 -13.48 -11.16 -14.06
CA CYS A 148 -12.51 -10.50 -13.21
C CYS A 148 -12.21 -9.07 -13.66
N GLU A 149 -12.37 -8.82 -14.94
CA GLU A 149 -11.99 -7.54 -15.50
C GLU A 149 -13.15 -6.56 -15.59
N LYS A 150 -14.33 -7.10 -15.60
CA LYS A 150 -15.51 -6.28 -15.76
C LYS A 150 -16.04 -5.76 -14.44
N GLY A 151 -16.16 -6.43 -13.69
CA GLY A 151 -16.70 -6.09 -12.60
C GLY A 151 -16.43 -6.00 -11.66
N MET A 152 -16.69 -6.58 -12.51
CA MET A 152 -16.19 -6.74 -12.20
C MET A 152 -16.07 -6.52 -12.50
N ALA A 153 -16.73 -6.57 -12.92
CA ALA A 153 -16.54 -6.33 -13.26
C ALA A 153 -16.99 -6.50 -13.01
N ASN A 154 -17.91 -6.83 -12.83
CA ASN A 154 -18.05 -6.92 -12.61
C ASN A 154 -17.81 -7.19 -12.04
N SER A 155 -17.97 -7.58 -11.98
CA SER A 155 -17.42 -7.68 -11.50
C SER A 155 -17.25 -7.79 -11.43
N GLU A 156 -17.58 -7.96 -11.51
CA GLU A 156 -17.13 -8.07 -11.42
C GLU A 156 -17.29 -8.26 -11.18
N HIS A 157 -18.27 -8.60 -11.10
CA HIS A 157 -18.25 -8.71 -10.90
C HIS A 157 -18.21 -9.01 -10.67
N VAL A 158 -18.69 -9.64 -10.54
CA VAL A 158 -18.34 -9.85 -10.46
C VAL A 158 -18.30 -9.63 -10.30
#